data_2e51c9b035d48285193bb0726e43f02b
#
_entry.id   2e51c9b035d48285193bb0726e43f02b
#
_cell.length_a   1.000
_cell.length_b   1.000
_cell.length_c   1.000
_cell.angle_alpha   90.00
_cell.angle_beta   90.00
_cell.angle_gamma   90.00
#
_symmetry.space_group_name_H-M   'P 1'
#
loop_
_entity.id
_entity.type
_entity.pdbx_description
1 polymer ?
#
loop_
_entity_poly.entity_id
_entity_poly.type
_entity_poly.pdbx_seq_one_letter_code
_entity_poly.pdbx_strand_id
1 'polypeptide(L)'
;LEESLRKLQTEYIDLCLIHQPFNDYYGTYRAMEEAYKEGWIRAIGVSNFYPDRLVDLCSFVEVKPAINQVETHIFQQQTAAHEYMEKYGVQHESWGPFAEGRKDFFTNPVLNEIGKKHDKSAAQVALRFLLQSDVVVIPKSTHKERMEENINVFDFALDASDMNAIRAL
;
A
#
# COMPACT_ATOMS: atom_id res chain seq x y z
N LEU A 1 -14.84 8.09 15.30
CA LEU A 1 -13.46 8.25 15.75
C LEU A 1 -13.32 7.87 17.23
N GLU A 2 -14.08 8.47 18.16
CA GLU A 2 -14.04 8.19 19.60
C GLU A 2 -14.13 6.69 19.93
N GLU A 3 -15.05 5.97 19.30
CA GLU A 3 -15.21 4.53 19.49
C GLU A 3 -13.96 3.75 19.00
N SER A 4 -13.32 4.20 17.92
CA SER A 4 -12.06 3.61 17.43
C SER A 4 -10.93 3.83 18.45
N LEU A 5 -10.77 5.05 18.96
CA LEU A 5 -9.80 5.39 19.98
C LEU A 5 -9.99 4.53 21.25
N ARG A 6 -11.26 4.43 21.70
CA ARG A 6 -11.61 3.61 22.87
C ARG A 6 -11.25 2.13 22.67
N LYS A 7 -11.55 1.56 21.48
CA LYS A 7 -11.24 0.15 21.16
C LYS A 7 -9.75 -0.11 21.00
N LEU A 8 -9.03 0.84 20.40
CA LEU A 8 -7.59 0.75 20.22
C LEU A 8 -6.80 1.08 21.50
N GLN A 9 -7.47 1.60 22.54
CA GLN A 9 -6.84 2.04 23.80
C GLN A 9 -5.71 3.04 23.57
N THR A 10 -5.94 4.03 22.74
CA THR A 10 -4.99 5.09 22.38
C THR A 10 -5.68 6.45 22.39
N GLU A 11 -4.91 7.50 22.58
CA GLU A 11 -5.40 8.90 22.58
C GLU A 11 -5.41 9.52 21.16
N TYR A 12 -4.75 8.89 20.20
CA TYR A 12 -4.69 9.34 18.82
C TYR A 12 -4.60 8.16 17.84
N ILE A 13 -4.84 8.42 16.56
CA ILE A 13 -4.67 7.47 15.46
C ILE A 13 -3.52 7.96 14.59
N ASP A 14 -2.52 7.12 14.35
CA ASP A 14 -1.38 7.47 13.50
C ASP A 14 -1.79 7.70 12.06
N LEU A 15 -2.65 6.82 11.51
CA LEU A 15 -3.14 6.90 10.15
C LEU A 15 -4.62 6.49 10.09
N CYS A 16 -5.47 7.38 9.58
CA CYS A 16 -6.89 7.12 9.35
C CYS A 16 -7.19 7.24 7.85
N LEU A 17 -7.90 6.24 7.29
CA LEU A 17 -8.22 6.18 5.86
C LEU A 17 -9.71 6.23 5.60
N ILE A 18 -10.12 6.89 4.51
CA ILE A 18 -11.38 6.58 3.85
C ILE A 18 -11.19 5.26 3.09
N HIS A 19 -11.88 4.19 3.52
CA HIS A 19 -11.70 2.85 2.99
C HIS A 19 -12.14 2.70 1.53
N GLN A 20 -13.22 3.40 1.14
CA GLN A 20 -13.76 3.37 -0.22
C GLN A 20 -14.36 4.73 -0.58
N PRO A 21 -14.26 5.17 -1.86
CA PRO A 21 -14.82 6.45 -2.31
C PRO A 21 -16.34 6.39 -2.57
N PHE A 22 -17.09 5.94 -1.56
CA PHE A 22 -18.54 5.82 -1.64
C PHE A 22 -19.24 7.02 -0.98
N ASN A 23 -20.44 7.34 -1.44
CA ASN A 23 -21.29 8.40 -0.89
C ASN A 23 -20.56 9.76 -0.80
N ASP A 24 -20.81 10.52 0.27
CA ASP A 24 -20.16 11.80 0.55
C ASP A 24 -18.78 11.62 1.19
N TYR A 25 -17.81 11.20 0.39
CA TYR A 25 -16.43 11.13 0.86
C TYR A 25 -15.78 12.50 1.08
N TYR A 26 -16.29 13.57 0.46
CA TYR A 26 -15.82 14.94 0.73
C TYR A 26 -16.20 15.41 2.12
N GLY A 27 -17.45 15.20 2.55
CA GLY A 27 -17.89 15.50 3.91
C GLY A 27 -17.11 14.67 4.93
N THR A 28 -16.90 13.39 4.65
CA THR A 28 -16.08 12.51 5.49
C THR A 28 -14.64 13.01 5.59
N TYR A 29 -14.03 13.40 4.48
CA TYR A 29 -12.66 13.89 4.46
C TYR A 29 -12.50 15.20 5.24
N ARG A 30 -13.44 16.14 5.11
CA ARG A 30 -13.44 17.37 5.91
C ARG A 30 -13.51 17.11 7.41
N ALA A 31 -14.35 16.18 7.85
CA ALA A 31 -14.37 15.77 9.26
C ALA A 31 -13.04 15.15 9.73
N MET A 32 -12.33 14.43 8.83
CA MET A 32 -11.01 13.92 9.13
C MET A 32 -9.95 15.04 9.18
N GLU A 33 -10.05 16.07 8.35
CA GLU A 33 -9.19 17.27 8.42
C GLU A 33 -9.37 18.03 9.74
N GLU A 34 -10.60 18.13 10.24
CA GLU A 34 -10.89 18.72 11.56
C GLU A 34 -10.23 17.91 12.68
N ALA A 35 -10.44 16.59 12.68
CA ALA A 35 -9.81 15.68 13.65
C ALA A 35 -8.26 15.66 13.58
N TYR A 36 -7.71 15.85 12.39
CA TYR A 36 -6.26 16.03 12.18
C TYR A 36 -5.77 17.35 12.80
N LYS A 37 -6.47 18.45 12.58
CA LYS A 37 -6.13 19.78 13.16
C LYS A 37 -6.22 19.76 14.68
N GLU A 38 -7.15 18.99 15.25
CA GLU A 38 -7.31 18.79 16.71
C GLU A 38 -6.29 17.79 17.31
N GLY A 39 -5.51 17.11 16.48
CA GLY A 39 -4.48 16.17 16.90
C GLY A 39 -4.96 14.76 17.23
N TRP A 40 -6.22 14.43 16.94
CA TRP A 40 -6.77 13.07 17.14
C TRP A 40 -6.31 12.09 16.07
N ILE A 41 -5.92 12.62 14.90
CA ILE A 41 -5.33 11.86 13.78
C ILE A 41 -4.02 12.52 13.40
N ARG A 42 -2.96 11.75 13.24
CA ARG A 42 -1.63 12.25 12.84
C ARG A 42 -1.44 12.32 11.33
N ALA A 43 -2.06 11.39 10.60
CA ALA A 43 -2.07 11.38 9.15
C ALA A 43 -3.42 10.89 8.64
N ILE A 44 -3.94 11.57 7.62
CA ILE A 44 -5.16 11.17 6.93
C ILE A 44 -4.80 10.66 5.55
N GLY A 45 -5.55 9.67 5.08
CA GLY A 45 -5.34 9.07 3.77
C GLY A 45 -6.63 8.54 3.17
N VAL A 46 -6.48 7.87 2.06
CA VAL A 46 -7.59 7.29 1.32
C VAL A 46 -7.25 5.87 0.85
N SER A 47 -8.26 5.13 0.44
CA SER A 47 -8.09 3.81 -0.16
C SER A 47 -9.02 3.66 -1.36
N ASN A 48 -8.50 3.03 -2.42
CA ASN A 48 -9.19 2.81 -3.69
C ASN A 48 -9.63 4.10 -4.43
N PHE A 49 -8.89 5.19 -4.22
CA PHE A 49 -9.03 6.41 -5.00
C PHE A 49 -8.14 6.31 -6.24
N TYR A 50 -8.73 5.93 -7.36
CA TYR A 50 -8.04 5.89 -8.66
C TYR A 50 -7.78 7.30 -9.18
N PRO A 51 -6.96 7.49 -10.23
CA PRO A 51 -6.42 8.81 -10.59
C PRO A 51 -7.45 9.93 -10.71
N ASP A 52 -8.63 9.66 -11.28
CA ASP A 52 -9.71 10.64 -11.43
C ASP A 52 -10.18 11.19 -10.07
N ARG A 53 -10.44 10.31 -9.12
CA ARG A 53 -10.91 10.68 -7.77
C ARG A 53 -9.80 11.24 -6.89
N LEU A 54 -8.58 10.73 -7.03
CA LEU A 54 -7.43 11.23 -6.27
C LEU A 54 -7.12 12.67 -6.68
N VAL A 55 -7.04 12.93 -7.98
CA VAL A 55 -6.77 14.28 -8.52
C VAL A 55 -7.85 15.27 -8.09
N ASP A 56 -9.11 14.86 -8.20
CA ASP A 56 -10.25 15.67 -7.80
C ASP A 56 -10.18 16.00 -6.30
N LEU A 57 -10.04 15.00 -5.43
CA LEU A 57 -9.91 15.22 -3.99
C LEU A 57 -8.74 16.16 -3.67
N CYS A 58 -7.55 15.91 -4.20
CA CYS A 58 -6.34 16.70 -3.94
C CYS A 58 -6.48 18.16 -4.41
N SER A 59 -7.44 18.47 -5.29
CA SER A 59 -7.69 19.83 -5.78
C SER A 59 -8.55 20.66 -4.84
N PHE A 60 -9.27 20.02 -3.91
CA PHE A 60 -10.25 20.69 -3.05
C PHE A 60 -9.95 20.63 -1.55
N VAL A 61 -9.05 19.74 -1.12
CA VAL A 61 -8.72 19.57 0.29
C VAL A 61 -7.58 20.48 0.73
N GLU A 62 -7.59 20.88 2.00
CA GLU A 62 -6.50 21.66 2.59
C GLU A 62 -5.29 20.76 2.94
N VAL A 63 -5.58 19.58 3.51
CA VAL A 63 -4.57 18.58 3.88
C VAL A 63 -4.65 17.44 2.87
N LYS A 64 -3.64 17.31 2.02
CA LYS A 64 -3.61 16.21 1.05
C LYS A 64 -3.51 14.85 1.75
N PRO A 65 -4.05 13.77 1.14
CA PRO A 65 -3.86 12.43 1.67
C PRO A 65 -2.38 12.10 1.81
N ALA A 66 -1.98 11.60 2.97
CA ALA A 66 -0.61 11.11 3.18
C ALA A 66 -0.36 9.84 2.35
N ILE A 67 -1.36 8.98 2.26
CA ILE A 67 -1.30 7.75 1.46
C ILE A 67 -2.59 7.54 0.66
N ASN A 68 -2.46 6.75 -0.42
CA ASN A 68 -3.58 6.10 -1.09
C ASN A 68 -3.29 4.59 -1.18
N GLN A 69 -4.11 3.80 -0.51
CA GLN A 69 -3.98 2.35 -0.46
C GLN A 69 -4.83 1.71 -1.56
N VAL A 70 -4.19 1.09 -2.56
CA VAL A 70 -4.86 0.43 -3.69
C VAL A 70 -4.36 -0.99 -3.89
N GLU A 71 -5.16 -1.85 -4.55
CA GLU A 71 -4.71 -3.19 -4.92
C GLU A 71 -3.47 -3.10 -5.79
N THR A 72 -2.34 -3.61 -5.28
CA THR A 72 -1.08 -3.55 -6.01
C THR A 72 -0.26 -4.80 -5.76
N HIS A 73 0.12 -5.47 -6.84
CA HIS A 73 0.96 -6.66 -6.84
C HIS A 73 1.59 -6.84 -8.21
N ILE A 74 2.41 -7.86 -8.38
CA ILE A 74 3.17 -8.11 -9.63
C ILE A 74 2.30 -8.22 -10.89
N PHE A 75 1.03 -8.65 -10.78
CA PHE A 75 0.08 -8.75 -11.90
C PHE A 75 -0.81 -7.51 -12.05
N GLN A 76 -0.72 -6.55 -11.15
CA GLN A 76 -1.46 -5.30 -11.16
C GLN A 76 -0.60 -4.21 -10.52
N GLN A 77 0.35 -3.69 -11.28
CA GLN A 77 1.41 -2.83 -10.76
C GLN A 77 0.99 -1.37 -10.56
N GLN A 78 -0.21 -1.00 -11.04
CA GLN A 78 -0.79 0.35 -10.86
C GLN A 78 0.11 1.50 -11.34
N THR A 79 0.90 1.29 -12.38
CA THR A 79 1.91 2.25 -12.85
C THR A 79 1.34 3.66 -13.04
N ALA A 80 0.22 3.77 -13.78
CA ALA A 80 -0.42 5.08 -13.99
C ALA A 80 -0.93 5.71 -12.69
N ALA A 81 -1.52 4.92 -11.79
CA ALA A 81 -2.00 5.43 -10.50
C ALA A 81 -0.82 5.88 -9.61
N HIS A 82 0.29 5.14 -9.64
CA HIS A 82 1.52 5.47 -8.93
C HIS A 82 2.09 6.83 -9.38
N GLU A 83 2.18 7.08 -10.69
CA GLU A 83 2.64 8.37 -11.25
C GLU A 83 1.78 9.55 -10.77
N TYR A 84 0.45 9.37 -10.68
CA TYR A 84 -0.42 10.41 -10.13
C TYR A 84 -0.23 10.61 -8.64
N MET A 85 -0.06 9.53 -7.86
CA MET A 85 0.24 9.63 -6.43
C MET A 85 1.54 10.40 -6.20
N GLU A 86 2.61 10.05 -6.91
CA GLU A 86 3.91 10.74 -6.87
C GLU A 86 3.78 12.23 -7.19
N LYS A 87 3.06 12.56 -8.28
CA LYS A 87 2.80 13.95 -8.70
C LYS A 87 2.11 14.79 -7.63
N TYR A 88 1.23 14.20 -6.84
CA TYR A 88 0.48 14.89 -5.80
C TYR A 88 1.12 14.79 -4.41
N GLY A 89 2.22 14.07 -4.28
CA GLY A 89 2.91 13.84 -3.01
C GLY A 89 2.15 12.91 -2.08
N VAL A 90 1.44 11.93 -2.65
CA VAL A 90 0.67 10.91 -1.93
C VAL A 90 1.42 9.60 -1.99
N GLN A 91 1.73 8.99 -0.84
CA GLN A 91 2.43 7.71 -0.80
C GLN A 91 1.52 6.58 -1.31
N HIS A 92 2.07 5.77 -2.21
CA HIS A 92 1.41 4.55 -2.67
C HIS A 92 1.54 3.45 -1.61
N GLU A 93 0.42 2.87 -1.17
CA GLU A 93 0.38 1.69 -0.31
C GLU A 93 -0.40 0.56 -0.99
N SER A 94 0.15 -0.65 -0.90
CA SER A 94 -0.42 -1.86 -1.53
C SER A 94 -1.27 -2.64 -0.54
N TRP A 95 -2.57 -2.83 -0.84
CA TRP A 95 -3.28 -3.97 -0.29
C TRP A 95 -3.23 -5.14 -1.26
N GLY A 96 -3.32 -6.37 -0.73
CA GLY A 96 -3.24 -7.59 -1.54
C GLY A 96 -1.88 -7.82 -2.24
N PRO A 97 -0.71 -7.57 -1.61
CA PRO A 97 0.60 -7.64 -2.28
C PRO A 97 0.93 -9.01 -2.86
N PHE A 98 0.19 -10.05 -2.46
CA PHE A 98 0.30 -11.41 -2.97
C PHE A 98 -0.85 -11.81 -3.90
N ALA A 99 -1.59 -10.85 -4.49
CA ALA A 99 -2.77 -11.11 -5.32
C ALA A 99 -3.79 -12.06 -4.65
N GLU A 100 -3.88 -12.03 -3.31
CA GLU A 100 -4.68 -12.94 -2.47
C GLU A 100 -4.41 -14.45 -2.75
N GLY A 101 -3.20 -14.77 -3.20
CA GLY A 101 -2.79 -16.14 -3.57
C GLY A 101 -3.35 -16.64 -4.89
N ARG A 102 -4.00 -15.77 -5.67
CA ARG A 102 -4.55 -16.11 -6.99
C ARG A 102 -3.44 -16.23 -8.05
N LYS A 103 -3.80 -16.75 -9.23
CA LYS A 103 -2.93 -16.85 -10.42
C LYS A 103 -1.60 -17.58 -10.16
N ASP A 104 -1.65 -18.63 -9.34
CA ASP A 104 -0.46 -19.42 -8.99
C ASP A 104 0.72 -18.55 -8.50
N PHE A 105 0.41 -17.49 -7.77
CA PHE A 105 1.35 -16.46 -7.33
C PHE A 105 2.62 -17.05 -6.72
N PHE A 106 2.49 -17.96 -5.74
CA PHE A 106 3.62 -18.51 -5.01
C PHE A 106 4.41 -19.57 -5.81
N THR A 107 3.84 -20.07 -6.91
CA THR A 107 4.48 -21.03 -7.82
C THR A 107 4.93 -20.38 -9.13
N ASN A 108 4.79 -19.06 -9.26
CA ASN A 108 5.20 -18.33 -10.45
C ASN A 108 6.68 -18.58 -10.76
N PRO A 109 7.01 -19.05 -11.99
CA PRO A 109 8.38 -19.45 -12.33
C PRO A 109 9.37 -18.28 -12.28
N VAL A 110 8.97 -17.06 -12.68
CA VAL A 110 9.84 -15.87 -12.65
C VAL A 110 10.21 -15.53 -11.20
N LEU A 111 9.23 -15.46 -10.30
CA LEU A 111 9.49 -15.17 -8.89
C LEU A 111 10.37 -16.24 -8.24
N ASN A 112 10.13 -17.52 -8.56
CA ASN A 112 10.89 -18.62 -7.99
C ASN A 112 12.34 -18.70 -8.53
N GLU A 113 12.56 -18.33 -9.79
CA GLU A 113 13.91 -18.25 -10.37
C GLU A 113 14.72 -17.12 -9.71
N ILE A 114 14.11 -15.93 -9.61
CA ILE A 114 14.71 -14.80 -8.89
C ILE A 114 14.95 -15.16 -7.43
N GLY A 115 13.97 -15.80 -6.78
CA GLY A 115 14.09 -16.24 -5.40
C GLY A 115 15.29 -17.16 -5.16
N LYS A 116 15.53 -18.12 -6.05
CA LYS A 116 16.71 -19.01 -5.98
C LYS A 116 18.04 -18.24 -6.08
N LYS A 117 18.08 -17.19 -6.91
CA LYS A 117 19.26 -16.33 -7.08
C LYS A 117 19.62 -15.61 -5.78
N HIS A 118 18.63 -15.21 -5.01
CA HIS A 118 18.79 -14.43 -3.78
C HIS A 118 18.62 -15.22 -2.48
N ASP A 119 18.38 -16.54 -2.55
CA ASP A 119 18.01 -17.40 -1.43
C ASP A 119 16.76 -16.87 -0.69
N LYS A 120 15.73 -16.49 -1.47
CA LYS A 120 14.47 -15.91 -1.00
C LYS A 120 13.27 -16.62 -1.60
N SER A 121 12.13 -16.52 -0.92
CA SER A 121 10.87 -17.05 -1.44
C SER A 121 10.25 -16.12 -2.48
N ALA A 122 9.29 -16.63 -3.25
CA ALA A 122 8.48 -15.84 -4.18
C ALA A 122 7.75 -14.68 -3.47
N ALA A 123 7.30 -14.88 -2.23
CA ALA A 123 6.68 -13.84 -1.41
C ALA A 123 7.66 -12.70 -1.11
N GLN A 124 8.87 -13.03 -0.66
CA GLN A 124 9.91 -12.05 -0.35
C GLN A 124 10.35 -11.28 -1.60
N VAL A 125 10.51 -11.95 -2.75
CA VAL A 125 10.83 -11.31 -4.03
C VAL A 125 9.74 -10.30 -4.42
N ALA A 126 8.48 -10.68 -4.34
CA ALA A 126 7.37 -9.79 -4.68
C ALA A 126 7.26 -8.58 -3.74
N LEU A 127 7.43 -8.78 -2.43
CA LEU A 127 7.46 -7.66 -1.48
C LEU A 127 8.64 -6.73 -1.76
N ARG A 128 9.83 -7.29 -2.03
CA ARG A 128 11.01 -6.49 -2.35
C ARG A 128 10.85 -5.70 -3.65
N PHE A 129 10.20 -6.27 -4.65
CA PHE A 129 9.85 -5.58 -5.89
C PHE A 129 8.97 -4.35 -5.62
N LEU A 130 7.91 -4.49 -4.83
CA LEU A 130 7.03 -3.38 -4.48
C LEU A 130 7.78 -2.31 -3.68
N LEU A 131 8.57 -2.68 -2.68
CA LEU A 131 9.39 -1.77 -1.89
C LEU A 131 10.41 -1.00 -2.74
N GLN A 132 11.06 -1.66 -3.71
CA GLN A 132 12.00 -1.01 -4.64
C GLN A 132 11.29 -0.17 -5.72
N SER A 133 9.97 -0.29 -5.82
CA SER A 133 9.10 0.56 -6.64
C SER A 133 8.43 1.67 -5.82
N ASP A 134 8.97 1.99 -4.64
CA ASP A 134 8.45 3.00 -3.70
C ASP A 134 6.99 2.77 -3.27
N VAL A 135 6.60 1.50 -3.10
CA VAL A 135 5.27 1.10 -2.65
C VAL A 135 5.37 0.52 -1.24
N VAL A 136 4.65 1.09 -0.29
CA VAL A 136 4.49 0.52 1.06
C VAL A 136 3.65 -0.75 0.99
N VAL A 137 4.03 -1.80 1.71
CA VAL A 137 3.34 -3.09 1.68
C VAL A 137 2.83 -3.50 3.05
N ILE A 138 1.63 -4.04 3.10
CA ILE A 138 0.96 -4.51 4.32
C ILE A 138 0.54 -5.98 4.20
N PRO A 139 1.52 -6.92 4.08
CA PRO A 139 1.21 -8.33 3.92
C PRO A 139 0.58 -8.91 5.19
N LYS A 140 -0.58 -9.53 5.06
CA LYS A 140 -1.31 -10.15 6.18
C LYS A 140 -0.93 -11.63 6.32
N SER A 141 -0.64 -12.06 7.54
CA SER A 141 -0.57 -13.47 7.89
C SER A 141 -1.08 -13.73 9.31
N THR A 142 -1.53 -14.96 9.57
CA THR A 142 -1.83 -15.49 10.91
C THR A 142 -0.78 -16.53 11.35
N HIS A 143 0.20 -16.83 10.50
CA HIS A 143 1.28 -17.77 10.76
C HIS A 143 2.55 -16.99 11.11
N LYS A 144 3.13 -17.28 12.27
CA LYS A 144 4.31 -16.58 12.78
C LYS A 144 5.47 -16.62 11.78
N GLU A 145 5.75 -17.80 11.24
CA GLU A 145 6.84 -18.04 10.29
C GLU A 145 6.72 -17.17 9.03
N ARG A 146 5.49 -16.99 8.54
CA ARG A 146 5.21 -16.12 7.39
C ARG A 146 5.34 -14.64 7.73
N MET A 147 5.02 -14.26 8.97
CA MET A 147 5.24 -12.87 9.42
C MET A 147 6.74 -12.54 9.49
N GLU A 148 7.54 -13.48 10.03
CA GLU A 148 9.00 -13.39 10.06
C GLU A 148 9.59 -13.35 8.63
N GLU A 149 9.09 -14.20 7.74
CA GLU A 149 9.47 -14.21 6.32
C GLU A 149 9.13 -12.89 5.62
N ASN A 150 7.92 -12.36 5.81
CA ASN A 150 7.46 -11.13 5.18
C ASN A 150 8.26 -9.90 5.60
N ILE A 151 8.74 -9.82 6.84
CA ILE A 151 9.56 -8.71 7.30
C ILE A 151 11.05 -8.85 6.89
N ASN A 152 11.50 -10.06 6.58
CA ASN A 152 12.89 -10.33 6.21
C ASN A 152 13.15 -10.08 4.71
N VAL A 153 12.95 -8.84 4.28
CA VAL A 153 13.05 -8.39 2.87
C VAL A 153 14.02 -7.22 2.68
N PHE A 154 14.73 -6.82 3.74
CA PHE A 154 15.63 -5.66 3.71
C PHE A 154 17.11 -6.03 3.57
N ASP A 155 17.43 -7.30 3.63
CA ASP A 155 18.80 -7.85 3.57
C ASP A 155 19.29 -8.19 2.15
N PHE A 156 18.45 -7.96 1.12
CA PHE A 156 18.79 -8.17 -0.29
C PHE A 156 18.18 -7.08 -1.17
N ALA A 157 18.63 -6.99 -2.41
CA ALA A 157 18.07 -6.10 -3.42
C ALA A 157 17.93 -6.82 -4.76
N LEU A 158 16.85 -6.57 -5.46
CA LEU A 158 16.64 -6.99 -6.84
C LEU A 158 17.45 -6.10 -7.77
N ASP A 159 18.15 -6.67 -8.71
CA ASP A 159 18.86 -5.91 -9.75
C ASP A 159 17.90 -5.48 -10.89
N ALA A 160 18.42 -4.71 -11.84
CA ALA A 160 17.62 -4.19 -12.95
C ALA A 160 17.01 -5.31 -13.82
N SER A 161 17.70 -6.44 -13.96
CA SER A 161 17.19 -7.60 -14.72
C SER A 161 16.00 -8.24 -14.00
N ASP A 162 16.12 -8.44 -12.68
CA ASP A 162 15.07 -8.98 -11.83
C ASP A 162 13.83 -8.09 -11.86
N MET A 163 14.02 -6.77 -11.67
CA MET A 163 12.94 -5.79 -11.71
C MET A 163 12.23 -5.78 -13.06
N ASN A 164 12.96 -5.84 -14.17
CA ASN A 164 12.37 -5.87 -15.52
C ASN A 164 11.62 -7.18 -15.80
N ALA A 165 12.12 -8.32 -15.33
CA ALA A 165 11.45 -9.60 -15.47
C ALA A 165 10.09 -9.61 -14.73
N ILE A 166 10.02 -9.00 -13.55
CA ILE A 166 8.77 -8.89 -12.79
C ILE A 166 7.83 -7.87 -13.43
N ARG A 167 8.35 -6.74 -13.94
CA ARG A 167 7.53 -5.74 -14.66
C ARG A 167 6.84 -6.29 -15.91
N ALA A 168 7.37 -7.34 -16.48
CA ALA A 168 6.82 -7.99 -17.67
C ALA A 168 5.67 -9.00 -17.37
N LEU A 169 5.34 -9.26 -16.10
CA LEU A 169 4.24 -10.14 -15.67
C LEU A 169 2.89 -9.44 -15.74
#